data_91a80bad594bbda006a45aad717a60c3
#
_entry.id   91a80bad594bbda006a45aad717a60c3
#
_cell.length_a   1.000
_cell.length_b   1.000
_cell.length_c   1.000
_cell.angle_alpha   90.00
_cell.angle_beta   90.00
_cell.angle_gamma   90.00
#
_symmetry.space_group_name_H-M   'P 1'
#
loop_
_entity.id
_entity.type
_entity.pdbx_description
1 polymer ?
#
loop_
_entity_poly.entity_id
_entity_poly.type
_entity_poly.pdbx_seq_one_letter_code
_entity_poly.pdbx_strand_id
1 'polypeptide(L)'
;MIKTFVKHMKERGWTVELYERRNDHLSNAITARYTNIPEQWLEFAGTVKCMMNAEETVWFLCANDFEPQSDGAFQWNEWEKISLTSAGGDQEWAGRIKTFWDNHLPIIMSVKGCYSYYAISMEDGSVVRGAEPEFEECEIIAPSFTAFADKLGKGKLQL
;
A
#
# COMPACT_ATOMS: atom_id res chain seq x y z
N MET A 1 1.61 11.70 15.12
CA MET A 1 0.83 11.45 13.87
C MET A 1 0.17 10.07 13.92
N ILE A 2 0.88 8.96 14.01
CA ILE A 2 0.33 7.59 13.94
C ILE A 2 -0.75 7.31 14.99
N LYS A 3 -0.52 7.65 16.27
CA LYS A 3 -1.52 7.43 17.34
C LYS A 3 -2.86 8.09 17.06
N THR A 4 -2.86 9.32 16.58
CA THR A 4 -4.08 10.06 16.22
C THR A 4 -4.77 9.43 15.02
N PHE A 5 -4.02 9.04 14.00
CA PHE A 5 -4.55 8.35 12.84
C PHE A 5 -5.21 7.02 13.22
N VAL A 6 -4.51 6.17 13.98
CA VAL A 6 -5.06 4.89 14.48
C VAL A 6 -6.34 5.09 15.27
N LYS A 7 -6.38 6.10 16.16
CA LYS A 7 -7.59 6.42 16.92
C LYS A 7 -8.78 6.73 15.98
N HIS A 8 -8.58 7.63 15.01
CA HIS A 8 -9.62 7.99 14.06
C HIS A 8 -10.10 6.79 13.22
N MET A 9 -9.18 5.91 12.80
CA MET A 9 -9.56 4.72 12.04
C MET A 9 -10.40 3.76 12.88
N LYS A 10 -10.04 3.53 14.15
CA LYS A 10 -10.84 2.72 15.09
C LYS A 10 -12.23 3.32 15.32
N GLU A 11 -12.34 4.64 15.50
CA GLU A 11 -13.62 5.34 15.67
C GLU A 11 -14.50 5.22 14.43
N ARG A 12 -13.93 4.96 13.26
CA ARG A 12 -14.63 4.72 11.99
C ARG A 12 -14.89 3.24 11.69
N GLY A 13 -14.69 2.37 12.67
CA GLY A 13 -15.01 0.94 12.56
C GLY A 13 -13.93 0.09 11.91
N TRP A 14 -12.70 0.61 11.73
CA TRP A 14 -11.58 -0.18 11.23
C TRP A 14 -11.02 -1.10 12.31
N THR A 15 -10.72 -2.32 11.94
CA THR A 15 -9.94 -3.25 12.76
C THR A 15 -8.48 -2.82 12.71
N VAL A 16 -7.89 -2.55 13.88
CA VAL A 16 -6.48 -2.15 13.97
C VAL A 16 -5.80 -2.89 15.11
N GLU A 17 -4.76 -3.65 14.77
CA GLU A 17 -3.84 -4.27 15.71
C GLU A 17 -2.50 -3.52 15.68
N LEU A 18 -1.91 -3.35 16.84
CA LEU A 18 -0.59 -2.73 16.99
C LEU A 18 0.42 -3.77 17.46
N TYR A 19 1.68 -3.56 17.10
CA TYR A 19 2.77 -4.29 17.73
C TYR A 19 2.92 -3.84 19.20
N GLU A 20 3.23 -4.76 20.10
CA GLU A 20 3.58 -4.44 21.51
C GLU A 20 4.86 -3.59 21.58
N ARG A 21 5.80 -3.88 20.69
CA ARG A 21 7.02 -3.10 20.48
C ARG A 21 7.14 -2.84 18.98
N ARG A 22 7.61 -1.65 18.63
CA ARG A 22 7.84 -1.29 17.22
C ARG A 22 8.64 -2.39 16.51
N ASN A 23 8.13 -2.84 15.38
CA ASN A 23 8.80 -3.76 14.49
C ASN A 23 9.60 -2.95 13.45
N ASP A 24 10.91 -2.85 13.65
CA ASP A 24 11.78 -2.15 12.69
C ASP A 24 12.28 -3.06 11.55
N HIS A 25 11.83 -4.32 11.53
CA HIS A 25 12.16 -5.25 10.45
C HIS A 25 11.19 -5.06 9.28
N LEU A 26 11.75 -4.68 8.13
CA LEU A 26 11.07 -4.68 6.86
C LEU A 26 11.76 -5.70 5.93
N SER A 27 10.98 -6.46 5.17
CA SER A 27 11.48 -7.48 4.25
C SER A 27 12.59 -6.93 3.34
N ASN A 28 13.64 -7.72 3.15
CA ASN A 28 14.73 -7.39 2.23
C ASN A 28 14.24 -7.17 0.79
N ALA A 29 13.15 -7.83 0.38
CA ALA A 29 12.54 -7.62 -0.93
C ALA A 29 12.09 -6.16 -1.12
N ILE A 30 11.62 -5.51 -0.04
CA ILE A 30 11.18 -4.12 -0.06
C ILE A 30 12.35 -3.17 0.02
N THR A 31 13.26 -3.36 0.97
CA THR A 31 14.42 -2.46 1.17
C THR A 31 15.42 -2.49 0.02
N ALA A 32 15.51 -3.62 -0.70
CA ALA A 32 16.34 -3.72 -1.91
C ALA A 32 15.70 -3.06 -3.14
N ARG A 33 14.35 -3.07 -3.22
CA ARG A 33 13.61 -2.53 -4.37
C ARG A 33 13.36 -1.02 -4.26
N TYR A 34 13.05 -0.53 -3.05
CA TYR A 34 12.63 0.86 -2.80
C TYR A 34 13.65 1.59 -1.93
N THR A 35 14.29 2.62 -2.48
CA THR A 35 15.41 3.31 -1.82
C THR A 35 15.01 4.57 -1.05
N ASN A 36 13.86 5.18 -1.38
CA ASN A 36 13.42 6.46 -0.82
C ASN A 36 12.10 6.32 -0.04
N ILE A 37 11.98 5.25 0.75
CA ILE A 37 10.77 5.01 1.54
C ILE A 37 10.63 6.10 2.60
N PRO A 38 9.50 6.86 2.65
CA PRO A 38 9.30 7.90 3.65
C PRO A 38 9.33 7.35 5.08
N GLU A 39 10.06 8.03 5.96
CA GLU A 39 10.19 7.64 7.37
C GLU A 39 8.83 7.55 8.09
N GLN A 40 7.89 8.42 7.73
CA GLN A 40 6.53 8.42 8.30
C GLN A 40 5.76 7.15 7.98
N TRP A 41 5.95 6.59 6.78
CA TRP A 41 5.36 5.31 6.43
C TRP A 41 6.09 4.16 7.13
N LEU A 42 7.42 4.20 7.24
CA LEU A 42 8.19 3.21 8.02
C LEU A 42 7.76 3.19 9.49
N GLU A 43 7.52 4.36 10.08
CA GLU A 43 6.97 4.46 11.44
C GLU A 43 5.59 3.81 11.53
N PHE A 44 4.71 4.06 10.55
CA PHE A 44 3.40 3.43 10.47
C PHE A 44 3.50 1.91 10.36
N ALA A 45 4.24 1.41 9.37
CA ALA A 45 4.38 -0.02 9.08
C ALA A 45 5.03 -0.80 10.24
N GLY A 46 5.93 -0.15 11.01
CA GLY A 46 6.54 -0.72 12.19
C GLY A 46 5.69 -0.62 13.46
N THR A 47 4.67 0.24 13.49
CA THR A 47 3.76 0.41 14.64
C THR A 47 2.47 -0.39 14.49
N VAL A 48 1.91 -0.40 13.28
CA VAL A 48 0.65 -1.08 12.97
C VAL A 48 0.96 -2.48 12.45
N LYS A 49 0.41 -3.48 13.12
CA LYS A 49 0.56 -4.89 12.74
C LYS A 49 -0.47 -5.29 11.68
N CYS A 50 -1.69 -4.76 11.80
CA CYS A 50 -2.79 -5.02 10.89
C CYS A 50 -3.76 -3.83 10.92
N MET A 51 -4.26 -3.42 9.75
CA MET A 51 -5.33 -2.43 9.64
C MET A 51 -6.20 -2.76 8.42
N MET A 52 -7.49 -3.03 8.65
CA MET A 52 -8.45 -3.35 7.60
C MET A 52 -9.84 -2.82 7.92
N ASN A 53 -10.66 -2.60 6.89
CA ASN A 53 -12.06 -2.23 7.08
C ASN A 53 -12.89 -3.39 7.65
N ALA A 54 -14.12 -3.10 8.11
CA ALA A 54 -14.99 -4.09 8.75
C ALA A 54 -15.36 -5.27 7.82
N GLU A 55 -15.46 -5.01 6.52
CA GLU A 55 -15.78 -6.01 5.49
C GLU A 55 -14.58 -6.83 5.03
N GLU A 56 -13.37 -6.52 5.52
CA GLU A 56 -12.11 -7.15 5.13
C GLU A 56 -11.81 -7.07 3.61
N THR A 57 -12.29 -6.00 2.97
CA THR A 57 -12.15 -5.76 1.53
C THR A 57 -11.12 -4.68 1.19
N VAL A 58 -10.66 -3.93 2.18
CA VAL A 58 -9.63 -2.90 2.07
C VAL A 58 -8.67 -3.04 3.25
N TRP A 59 -7.39 -3.17 2.97
CA TRP A 59 -6.38 -3.32 4.02
C TRP A 59 -5.11 -2.54 3.72
N PHE A 60 -4.50 -2.02 4.79
CA PHE A 60 -3.16 -1.44 4.72
C PHE A 60 -2.12 -2.55 4.67
N LEU A 61 -1.10 -2.35 3.86
CA LEU A 61 0.08 -3.20 3.86
C LEU A 61 1.01 -2.75 5.00
N CYS A 62 1.20 -3.63 5.96
CA CYS A 62 2.07 -3.46 7.12
C CYS A 62 3.34 -4.31 6.97
N ALA A 63 4.31 -4.18 7.86
CA ALA A 63 5.62 -4.83 7.71
C ALA A 63 5.52 -6.34 7.42
N ASN A 64 4.61 -7.05 8.08
CA ASN A 64 4.44 -8.50 7.88
C ASN A 64 3.85 -8.88 6.51
N ASP A 65 3.11 -7.97 5.85
CA ASP A 65 2.48 -8.27 4.57
C ASP A 65 3.49 -8.36 3.42
N PHE A 66 4.70 -7.86 3.64
CA PHE A 66 5.81 -7.94 2.67
C PHE A 66 6.67 -9.20 2.84
N GLU A 67 6.44 -9.98 3.88
CA GLU A 67 7.09 -11.28 4.03
C GLU A 67 6.42 -12.31 3.11
N PRO A 68 7.12 -13.39 2.73
CA PRO A 68 6.54 -14.46 1.93
C PRO A 68 5.26 -15.01 2.58
N GLN A 69 4.17 -14.99 1.83
CA GLN A 69 2.88 -15.50 2.27
C GLN A 69 2.65 -16.92 1.75
N SER A 70 1.67 -17.63 2.36
CA SER A 70 1.24 -18.94 1.89
C SER A 70 0.60 -18.86 0.49
N ASP A 71 0.66 -19.95 -0.26
CA ASP A 71 -0.01 -20.08 -1.55
C ASP A 71 -1.51 -19.79 -1.42
N GLY A 72 -2.05 -19.01 -2.36
CA GLY A 72 -3.46 -18.63 -2.42
C GLY A 72 -3.83 -17.35 -1.66
N ALA A 73 -2.93 -16.74 -0.88
CA ALA A 73 -3.15 -15.43 -0.30
C ALA A 73 -2.81 -14.31 -1.30
N PHE A 74 -3.55 -13.19 -1.24
CA PHE A 74 -3.16 -11.97 -1.93
C PHE A 74 -1.83 -11.48 -1.36
N GLN A 75 -0.83 -11.31 -2.24
CA GLN A 75 0.46 -10.79 -1.87
C GLN A 75 0.51 -9.28 -2.13
N TRP A 76 1.43 -8.59 -1.48
CA TRP A 76 1.62 -7.15 -1.62
C TRP A 76 1.83 -6.68 -3.07
N ASN A 77 2.37 -7.55 -3.95
CA ASN A 77 2.64 -7.29 -5.37
C ASN A 77 1.64 -7.97 -6.32
N GLU A 78 0.45 -8.31 -5.84
CA GLU A 78 -0.54 -9.05 -6.61
C GLU A 78 -0.97 -8.32 -7.89
N TRP A 79 -1.16 -7.00 -7.82
CA TRP A 79 -1.57 -6.21 -8.98
C TRP A 79 -0.50 -6.15 -10.06
N GLU A 80 0.78 -6.07 -9.67
CA GLU A 80 1.89 -6.19 -10.62
C GLU A 80 1.89 -7.55 -11.33
N LYS A 81 1.66 -8.64 -10.60
CA LYS A 81 1.59 -9.99 -11.19
C LYS A 81 0.44 -10.10 -12.18
N ILE A 82 -0.73 -9.55 -11.87
CA ILE A 82 -1.89 -9.53 -12.77
C ILE A 82 -1.56 -8.74 -14.02
N SER A 83 -0.97 -7.55 -13.90
CA SER A 83 -0.54 -6.75 -15.05
C SER A 83 0.47 -7.47 -15.92
N LEU A 84 1.48 -8.11 -15.33
CA LEU A 84 2.48 -8.89 -16.06
C LEU A 84 1.87 -10.08 -16.78
N THR A 85 0.89 -10.75 -16.18
CA THR A 85 0.14 -11.84 -16.84
C THR A 85 -0.64 -11.31 -18.04
N SER A 86 -1.25 -10.14 -17.92
CA SER A 86 -1.99 -9.48 -19.02
C SER A 86 -1.07 -9.06 -20.17
N ALA A 87 0.17 -8.68 -19.87
CA ALA A 87 1.17 -8.34 -20.88
C ALA A 87 1.57 -9.55 -21.75
N GLY A 88 1.39 -10.79 -21.25
CA GLY A 88 1.71 -12.01 -21.97
C GLY A 88 3.18 -12.04 -22.42
N GLY A 89 3.41 -12.20 -23.73
CA GLY A 89 4.76 -12.20 -24.31
C GLY A 89 5.28 -10.82 -24.72
N ASP A 90 4.55 -9.74 -24.50
CA ASP A 90 4.97 -8.37 -24.82
C ASP A 90 6.01 -7.88 -23.82
N GLN A 91 7.29 -7.98 -24.19
CA GLN A 91 8.41 -7.59 -23.32
C GLN A 91 8.50 -6.08 -23.10
N GLU A 92 8.07 -5.26 -24.06
CA GLU A 92 8.07 -3.80 -23.89
C GLU A 92 7.01 -3.37 -22.87
N TRP A 93 5.81 -3.92 -22.98
CA TRP A 93 4.76 -3.68 -22.00
C TRP A 93 5.13 -4.21 -20.61
N ALA A 94 5.66 -5.43 -20.50
CA ALA A 94 6.15 -5.97 -19.24
C ALA A 94 7.26 -5.10 -18.62
N GLY A 95 8.14 -4.53 -19.43
CA GLY A 95 9.17 -3.59 -18.98
C GLY A 95 8.58 -2.31 -18.39
N ARG A 96 7.56 -1.73 -19.01
CA ARG A 96 6.84 -0.55 -18.48
C ARG A 96 6.13 -0.85 -17.15
N ILE A 97 5.49 -2.01 -17.03
CA ILE A 97 4.85 -2.48 -15.80
C ILE A 97 5.89 -2.56 -14.67
N LYS A 98 7.01 -3.23 -14.89
CA LYS A 98 8.08 -3.35 -13.88
C LYS A 98 8.63 -1.99 -13.46
N THR A 99 8.89 -1.11 -14.42
CA THR A 99 9.38 0.26 -14.14
C THR A 99 8.39 1.04 -13.29
N PHE A 100 7.09 0.93 -13.56
CA PHE A 100 6.07 1.56 -12.75
C PHE A 100 6.14 1.08 -11.29
N TRP A 101 6.09 -0.23 -11.07
CA TRP A 101 6.06 -0.81 -9.73
C TRP A 101 7.39 -0.71 -8.99
N ASP A 102 8.53 -0.57 -9.68
CA ASP A 102 9.83 -0.23 -9.07
C ASP A 102 9.83 1.19 -8.46
N ASN A 103 8.97 2.06 -8.97
CA ASN A 103 8.82 3.44 -8.50
C ASN A 103 7.58 3.69 -7.63
N HIS A 104 6.76 2.68 -7.38
CA HIS A 104 5.52 2.81 -6.61
C HIS A 104 5.39 1.69 -5.58
N LEU A 105 5.60 2.03 -4.31
CA LEU A 105 5.44 1.10 -3.18
C LEU A 105 3.96 0.99 -2.81
N PRO A 106 3.30 -0.15 -3.01
CA PRO A 106 1.93 -0.34 -2.56
C PRO A 106 1.82 -0.23 -1.03
N ILE A 107 0.82 0.52 -0.56
CA ILE A 107 0.56 0.72 0.87
C ILE A 107 -0.86 0.35 1.29
N ILE A 108 -1.79 0.26 0.35
CA ILE A 108 -3.16 -0.21 0.56
C ILE A 108 -3.58 -1.02 -0.64
N MET A 109 -4.25 -2.14 -0.38
CA MET A 109 -4.93 -2.94 -1.39
C MET A 109 -6.44 -2.97 -1.12
N SER A 110 -7.23 -3.00 -2.19
CA SER A 110 -8.68 -3.08 -2.13
C SER A 110 -9.21 -4.06 -3.16
N VAL A 111 -10.16 -4.88 -2.72
CA VAL A 111 -11.00 -5.74 -3.58
C VAL A 111 -12.47 -5.28 -3.53
N LYS A 112 -12.74 -4.12 -2.96
CA LYS A 112 -14.07 -3.54 -2.83
C LYS A 112 -14.54 -3.00 -4.17
N GLY A 113 -15.47 -3.70 -4.80
CA GLY A 113 -16.02 -3.38 -6.12
C GLY A 113 -15.11 -3.74 -7.28
N CYS A 114 -13.89 -3.26 -7.30
CA CYS A 114 -12.83 -3.60 -8.26
C CYS A 114 -11.49 -3.69 -7.54
N TYR A 115 -10.48 -4.26 -8.21
CA TYR A 115 -9.11 -4.27 -7.71
C TYR A 115 -8.50 -2.88 -7.82
N SER A 116 -8.07 -2.34 -6.71
CA SER A 116 -7.44 -1.02 -6.65
C SER A 116 -6.37 -0.95 -5.55
N TYR A 117 -5.60 0.10 -5.56
CA TYR A 117 -4.51 0.31 -4.61
C TYR A 117 -4.24 1.78 -4.34
N TYR A 118 -3.53 2.03 -3.25
CA TYR A 118 -2.77 3.25 -3.02
C TYR A 118 -1.30 2.88 -2.91
N ALA A 119 -0.43 3.71 -3.46
CA ALA A 119 1.01 3.50 -3.43
C ALA A 119 1.75 4.82 -3.15
N ILE A 120 2.96 4.71 -2.64
CA ILE A 120 3.88 5.85 -2.48
C ILE A 120 4.80 5.89 -3.70
N SER A 121 4.82 7.05 -4.38
CA SER A 121 5.81 7.33 -5.43
C SER A 121 7.19 7.50 -4.81
N MET A 122 8.17 6.77 -5.32
CA MET A 122 9.57 6.88 -4.89
C MET A 122 10.25 8.13 -5.46
N GLU A 123 9.64 8.79 -6.43
CA GLU A 123 10.17 10.00 -7.06
C GLU A 123 10.01 11.22 -6.14
N ASP A 124 8.82 11.40 -5.54
CA ASP A 124 8.47 12.61 -4.80
C ASP A 124 7.78 12.35 -3.44
N GLY A 125 7.52 11.09 -3.09
CA GLY A 125 6.85 10.71 -1.86
C GLY A 125 5.34 10.94 -1.86
N SER A 126 4.75 11.34 -2.98
CA SER A 126 3.30 11.48 -3.12
C SER A 126 2.59 10.14 -2.99
N VAL A 127 1.33 10.18 -2.54
CA VAL A 127 0.46 9.01 -2.53
C VAL A 127 -0.43 9.06 -3.76
N VAL A 128 -0.36 7.99 -4.56
CA VAL A 128 -1.16 7.81 -5.77
C VAL A 128 -2.20 6.71 -5.58
N ARG A 129 -3.24 6.72 -6.42
CA ARG A 129 -4.26 5.67 -6.51
C ARG A 129 -4.37 5.18 -7.94
N GLY A 130 -4.45 3.88 -8.12
CA GLY A 130 -4.77 3.22 -9.38
C GLY A 130 -5.74 2.07 -9.18
N ALA A 131 -6.32 1.59 -10.28
CA ALA A 131 -7.29 0.51 -10.28
C ALA A 131 -7.24 -0.29 -11.59
N GLU A 132 -7.78 -1.52 -11.56
CA GLU A 132 -7.99 -2.29 -12.77
C GLU A 132 -8.92 -1.56 -13.76
N PRO A 133 -8.81 -1.80 -15.09
CA PRO A 133 -7.87 -2.73 -15.69
C PRO A 133 -6.46 -2.15 -15.91
N GLU A 134 -6.29 -0.83 -15.89
CA GLU A 134 -5.02 -0.15 -16.13
C GLU A 134 -4.37 0.25 -14.80
N PHE A 135 -3.79 -0.71 -14.07
CA PHE A 135 -3.17 -0.45 -12.76
C PHE A 135 -2.05 0.59 -12.82
N GLU A 136 -1.33 0.70 -13.92
CA GLU A 136 -0.21 1.62 -14.09
C GLU A 136 -0.65 3.04 -14.48
N GLU A 137 -1.95 3.26 -14.71
CA GLU A 137 -2.54 4.59 -14.78
C GLU A 137 -3.03 5.02 -13.40
N CYS A 138 -2.43 6.06 -12.83
CA CYS A 138 -2.73 6.47 -11.47
C CYS A 138 -2.90 7.99 -11.35
N GLU A 139 -3.55 8.41 -10.27
CA GLU A 139 -3.77 9.81 -9.92
C GLU A 139 -3.14 10.14 -8.56
N ILE A 140 -2.64 11.35 -8.40
CA ILE A 140 -2.10 11.83 -7.12
C ILE A 140 -3.26 12.17 -6.18
N ILE A 141 -3.28 11.52 -5.00
CA ILE A 141 -4.29 11.72 -3.95
C ILE A 141 -3.80 12.68 -2.86
N ALA A 142 -2.52 12.61 -2.54
CA ALA A 142 -1.91 13.46 -1.51
C ALA A 142 -0.41 13.68 -1.80
N PRO A 143 0.15 14.82 -1.37
CA PRO A 143 1.57 15.12 -1.60
C PRO A 143 2.52 14.33 -0.71
N SER A 144 2.04 13.61 0.29
CA SER A 144 2.84 12.77 1.19
C SER A 144 1.96 11.78 1.95
N PHE A 145 2.59 10.75 2.53
CA PHE A 145 1.89 9.81 3.42
C PHE A 145 1.25 10.51 4.63
N THR A 146 1.91 11.50 5.22
CA THR A 146 1.34 12.29 6.32
C THR A 146 0.06 13.02 5.91
N ALA A 147 0.08 13.70 4.76
CA ALA A 147 -1.11 14.39 4.24
C ALA A 147 -2.24 13.42 3.88
N PHE A 148 -1.89 12.24 3.34
CA PHE A 148 -2.83 11.17 3.06
C PHE A 148 -3.50 10.66 4.35
N ALA A 149 -2.72 10.31 5.37
CA ALA A 149 -3.22 9.83 6.65
C ALA A 149 -4.11 10.88 7.35
N ASP A 150 -3.76 12.16 7.27
CA ASP A 150 -4.57 13.25 7.81
C ASP A 150 -5.93 13.39 7.08
N LYS A 151 -5.93 13.37 5.75
CA LYS A 151 -7.16 13.39 4.95
C LYS A 151 -8.07 12.21 5.29
N LEU A 152 -7.51 11.01 5.35
CA LEU A 152 -8.24 9.79 5.64
C LEU A 152 -8.78 9.78 7.07
N GLY A 153 -7.96 10.10 8.06
CA GLY A 153 -8.37 10.17 9.47
C GLY A 153 -9.47 11.19 9.73
N LYS A 154 -9.45 12.33 9.04
CA LYS A 154 -10.49 13.38 9.12
C LYS A 154 -11.74 13.09 8.27
N GLY A 155 -11.80 11.95 7.57
CA GLY A 155 -12.92 11.60 6.70
C GLY A 155 -13.05 12.42 5.42
N LYS A 156 -12.00 13.15 5.04
CA LYS A 156 -11.94 13.90 3.79
C LYS A 156 -11.59 13.03 2.58
N LEU A 157 -11.18 11.80 2.84
CA LEU A 157 -10.94 10.75 1.87
C LEU A 157 -11.64 9.48 2.36
N GLN A 158 -12.24 8.73 1.44
CA GLN A 158 -12.84 7.42 1.69
C GLN A 158 -12.11 6.36 0.86
N LEU A 159 -11.95 5.16 1.44
CA LEU A 159 -11.36 3.99 0.81
C LEU A 159 -12.46 2.99 0.40
#